data_c3dd86f64ee21b38929fd05fb56c6ff3
#
_entry.id   c3dd86f64ee21b38929fd05fb56c6ff3
#
_cell.length_a   1.000
_cell.length_b   1.000
_cell.length_c   1.000
_cell.angle_alpha   90.00
_cell.angle_beta   90.00
_cell.angle_gamma   90.00
#
_symmetry.space_group_name_H-M   'P 1'
#
loop_
_entity.id
_entity.type
_entity.pdbx_description
1 polymer ?
#
loop_
_entity_poly.entity_id
_entity_poly.type
_entity_poly.pdbx_seq_one_letter_code
_entity_poly.pdbx_strand_id
1 'polypeptide(L)'
;MKPTLNTTQFNHNLKSARLAIMAALALITFVSAVASIAAQEVKPRPAITVANLAGTWQVAIELNGGCGVGSKVVTFTLNTSGTGPASYEANTAECGPGSGTGTMTITSLHADGSGIAVLSLNYVGNFDIQVSPNGQVMNMVEVADTGNYDVGTAVRR
;
A
#
# COMPACT_ATOMS: atom_id res chain seq x y z
N MET A 1 -68.78 27.05 -42.39
CA MET A 1 -67.69 26.05 -42.48
C MET A 1 -67.04 25.93 -41.09
N LYS A 2 -67.14 24.75 -40.47
CA LYS A 2 -66.45 24.50 -39.18
C LYS A 2 -65.06 23.89 -39.46
N PRO A 3 -63.97 24.38 -38.89
CA PRO A 3 -62.69 23.77 -39.05
C PRO A 3 -62.64 22.44 -38.29
N THR A 4 -62.34 21.32 -38.99
CA THR A 4 -62.06 20.02 -38.40
C THR A 4 -60.64 20.04 -37.86
N LEU A 5 -60.48 20.04 -36.53
CA LEU A 5 -59.20 19.85 -35.88
C LEU A 5 -58.65 18.45 -36.18
N ASN A 6 -57.43 18.40 -36.74
CA ASN A 6 -56.75 17.18 -37.13
C ASN A 6 -56.15 16.49 -35.88
N THR A 7 -56.89 15.55 -35.33
CA THR A 7 -56.58 14.80 -34.09
C THR A 7 -55.24 14.04 -34.19
N THR A 8 -54.76 13.76 -35.41
CA THR A 8 -53.51 13.02 -35.62
C THR A 8 -52.26 13.84 -35.30
N GLN A 9 -52.28 15.17 -35.60
CA GLN A 9 -51.18 16.08 -35.30
C GLN A 9 -51.04 16.35 -33.78
N PHE A 10 -52.17 16.38 -33.08
CA PHE A 10 -52.17 16.61 -31.60
C PHE A 10 -51.51 15.44 -30.85
N ASN A 11 -51.77 14.19 -31.27
CA ASN A 11 -51.19 12.99 -30.66
C ASN A 11 -49.70 12.85 -30.91
N HIS A 12 -49.18 13.33 -32.06
CA HIS A 12 -47.75 13.28 -32.36
C HIS A 12 -46.96 14.24 -31.47
N ASN A 13 -47.49 15.45 -31.22
CA ASN A 13 -46.84 16.43 -30.40
C ASN A 13 -46.82 16.04 -28.93
N LEU A 14 -47.85 15.35 -28.43
CA LEU A 14 -47.91 14.86 -27.05
C LEU A 14 -46.88 13.74 -26.80
N LYS A 15 -46.68 12.85 -27.77
CA LYS A 15 -45.65 11.77 -27.67
C LYS A 15 -44.23 12.35 -27.66
N SER A 16 -43.94 13.33 -28.50
CA SER A 16 -42.63 14.00 -28.54
C SER A 16 -42.34 14.78 -27.27
N ALA A 17 -43.32 15.47 -26.71
CA ALA A 17 -43.15 16.19 -25.45
C ALA A 17 -42.89 15.25 -24.26
N ARG A 18 -43.57 14.11 -24.19
CA ARG A 18 -43.35 13.10 -23.14
C ARG A 18 -41.95 12.48 -23.22
N LEU A 19 -41.44 12.21 -24.44
CA LEU A 19 -40.10 11.67 -24.63
C LEU A 19 -39.01 12.65 -24.22
N ALA A 20 -39.19 13.94 -24.52
CA ALA A 20 -38.25 15.00 -24.11
C ALA A 20 -38.21 15.19 -22.61
N ILE A 21 -39.33 15.12 -21.90
CA ILE A 21 -39.40 15.23 -20.45
C ILE A 21 -38.73 14.04 -19.77
N MET A 22 -38.92 12.82 -20.27
CA MET A 22 -38.29 11.62 -19.72
C MET A 22 -36.76 11.64 -19.92
N ALA A 23 -36.28 12.13 -21.08
CA ALA A 23 -34.85 12.27 -21.34
C ALA A 23 -34.21 13.33 -20.43
N ALA A 24 -34.87 14.45 -20.19
CA ALA A 24 -34.39 15.50 -19.29
C ALA A 24 -34.31 15.03 -17.83
N LEU A 25 -35.31 14.29 -17.34
CA LEU A 25 -35.31 13.70 -16.02
C LEU A 25 -34.19 12.66 -15.83
N ALA A 26 -33.93 11.82 -16.83
CA ALA A 26 -32.84 10.86 -16.79
C ALA A 26 -31.46 11.54 -16.72
N LEU A 27 -31.27 12.64 -17.45
CA LEU A 27 -30.03 13.41 -17.42
C LEU A 27 -29.77 14.05 -16.04
N ILE A 28 -30.81 14.62 -15.42
CA ILE A 28 -30.71 15.24 -14.10
C ILE A 28 -30.35 14.23 -13.03
N THR A 29 -30.91 13.03 -13.05
CA THR A 29 -30.59 11.96 -12.09
C THR A 29 -29.17 11.43 -12.29
N PHE A 30 -28.68 11.36 -13.52
CA PHE A 30 -27.31 10.91 -13.80
C PHE A 30 -26.25 11.92 -13.34
N VAL A 31 -26.48 13.21 -13.57
CA VAL A 31 -25.58 14.28 -13.09
C VAL A 31 -25.52 14.34 -11.56
N SER A 32 -26.66 14.12 -10.89
CA SER A 32 -26.74 14.10 -9.42
C SER A 32 -25.98 12.91 -8.82
N ALA A 33 -26.00 11.74 -9.47
CA ALA A 33 -25.27 10.55 -9.03
C ALA A 33 -23.74 10.72 -9.16
N VAL A 34 -23.28 11.35 -10.25
CA VAL A 34 -21.86 11.61 -10.48
C VAL A 34 -21.33 12.66 -9.49
N ALA A 35 -22.09 13.70 -9.19
CA ALA A 35 -21.71 14.71 -8.20
C ALA A 35 -21.60 14.13 -6.76
N SER A 36 -22.41 13.12 -6.42
CA SER A 36 -22.33 12.46 -5.12
C SER A 36 -21.09 11.58 -4.96
N ILE A 37 -20.54 11.05 -6.04
CA ILE A 37 -19.29 10.26 -6.02
C ILE A 37 -18.06 11.18 -5.84
N ALA A 38 -18.10 12.39 -6.39
CA ALA A 38 -17.01 13.36 -6.28
C ALA A 38 -16.88 14.01 -4.88
N ALA A 39 -17.88 13.89 -4.02
CA ALA A 39 -17.94 14.51 -2.70
C ALA A 39 -17.62 13.55 -1.53
N GLN A 40 -17.08 12.37 -1.80
CA GLN A 40 -16.47 11.58 -0.72
C GLN A 40 -15.21 12.31 -0.27
N GLU A 41 -15.33 13.04 0.83
CA GLU A 41 -14.20 13.64 1.54
C GLU A 41 -13.20 12.53 1.86
N VAL A 42 -12.08 12.49 1.14
CA VAL A 42 -10.99 11.55 1.42
C VAL A 42 -10.44 11.97 2.78
N LYS A 43 -10.91 11.30 3.82
CA LYS A 43 -10.42 11.53 5.18
C LYS A 43 -8.89 11.39 5.17
N PRO A 44 -8.13 12.42 5.57
CA PRO A 44 -6.68 12.33 5.60
C PRO A 44 -6.26 11.09 6.39
N ARG A 45 -5.45 10.24 5.79
CA ARG A 45 -4.88 9.10 6.52
C ARG A 45 -3.97 9.64 7.61
N PRO A 46 -4.04 9.10 8.84
CA PRO A 46 -3.08 9.47 9.87
C PRO A 46 -1.67 9.17 9.35
N ALA A 47 -0.77 10.13 9.52
CA ALA A 47 0.63 9.97 9.17
C ALA A 47 1.23 8.82 9.98
N ILE A 48 1.97 7.94 9.32
CA ILE A 48 2.77 6.92 9.97
C ILE A 48 3.98 7.59 10.63
N THR A 49 4.28 7.19 11.85
CA THR A 49 5.45 7.64 12.61
C THR A 49 6.27 6.45 13.06
N VAL A 50 7.55 6.67 13.37
CA VAL A 50 8.44 5.63 13.90
C VAL A 50 7.86 4.97 15.16
N ALA A 51 7.25 5.75 16.04
CA ALA A 51 6.62 5.23 17.27
C ALA A 51 5.46 4.26 16.98
N ASN A 52 4.76 4.40 15.85
CA ASN A 52 3.71 3.48 15.44
C ASN A 52 4.27 2.10 15.04
N LEU A 53 5.56 1.99 14.77
CA LEU A 53 6.21 0.73 14.39
C LEU A 53 6.72 -0.07 15.59
N ALA A 54 6.63 0.47 16.81
CA ALA A 54 7.05 -0.24 18.01
C ALA A 54 6.33 -1.57 18.18
N GLY A 55 7.08 -2.63 18.46
CA GLY A 55 6.57 -4.00 18.60
C GLY A 55 7.46 -5.03 17.93
N THR A 56 7.05 -6.29 17.98
CA THR A 56 7.78 -7.41 17.40
C THR A 56 7.36 -7.62 15.96
N TRP A 57 8.34 -7.85 15.11
CA TRP A 57 8.20 -8.07 13.67
C TRP A 57 8.91 -9.35 13.25
N GLN A 58 8.43 -9.99 12.23
CA GLN A 58 9.10 -11.09 11.56
C GLN A 58 9.12 -10.85 10.06
N VAL A 59 10.30 -11.00 9.45
CA VAL A 59 10.49 -10.87 8.00
C VAL A 59 11.09 -12.17 7.45
N ALA A 60 10.55 -12.63 6.33
CA ALA A 60 11.20 -13.60 5.46
C ALA A 60 11.93 -12.83 4.37
N ILE A 61 13.22 -13.06 4.22
CA ILE A 61 14.11 -12.38 3.27
C ILE A 61 14.62 -13.43 2.28
N GLU A 62 14.47 -13.14 1.00
CA GLU A 62 15.16 -13.85 -0.07
C GLU A 62 16.53 -13.22 -0.25
N LEU A 63 17.57 -14.06 -0.25
CA LEU A 63 18.98 -13.69 -0.32
C LEU A 63 19.53 -14.02 -1.69
N ASN A 64 20.35 -13.11 -2.22
CA ASN A 64 21.21 -13.38 -3.37
C ASN A 64 22.50 -12.56 -3.23
N GLY A 65 23.55 -13.16 -2.74
CA GLY A 65 24.82 -12.48 -2.45
C GLY A 65 26.01 -13.41 -2.35
N GLY A 66 27.01 -13.03 -1.57
CA GLY A 66 28.30 -13.72 -1.46
C GLY A 66 28.24 -15.18 -0.96
N CYS A 67 27.12 -15.61 -0.37
CA CYS A 67 26.85 -17.01 0.00
C CYS A 67 25.89 -17.70 -0.96
N GLY A 68 25.71 -17.15 -2.17
CA GLY A 68 24.75 -17.64 -3.16
C GLY A 68 23.29 -17.31 -2.80
N VAL A 69 22.38 -17.97 -3.49
CA VAL A 69 20.93 -17.82 -3.24
C VAL A 69 20.52 -18.52 -1.94
N GLY A 70 19.54 -17.97 -1.27
CA GLY A 70 19.06 -18.56 -0.02
C GLY A 70 17.86 -17.84 0.57
N SER A 71 17.56 -18.16 1.82
CA SER A 71 16.51 -17.51 2.59
C SER A 71 16.97 -17.24 4.01
N LYS A 72 16.39 -16.20 4.60
CA LYS A 72 16.61 -15.78 5.98
C LYS A 72 15.28 -15.41 6.62
N VAL A 73 15.06 -15.87 7.83
CA VAL A 73 13.98 -15.36 8.68
C VAL A 73 14.61 -14.49 9.76
N VAL A 74 14.18 -13.24 9.85
CA VAL A 74 14.64 -12.31 10.88
C VAL A 74 13.46 -11.96 11.78
N THR A 75 13.67 -12.03 13.09
CA THR A 75 12.76 -11.50 14.09
C THR A 75 13.42 -10.30 14.76
N PHE A 76 12.71 -9.17 14.84
CA PHE A 76 13.21 -7.97 15.50
C PHE A 76 12.11 -7.29 16.31
N THR A 77 12.50 -6.55 17.35
CA THR A 77 11.57 -5.79 18.18
C THR A 77 11.99 -4.34 18.21
N LEU A 78 11.15 -3.47 17.66
CA LEU A 78 11.36 -2.03 17.66
C LEU A 78 10.79 -1.39 18.93
N ASN A 79 11.52 -0.48 19.51
CA ASN A 79 11.02 0.46 20.52
C ASN A 79 10.39 1.69 19.83
N THR A 80 9.90 2.64 20.60
CA THR A 80 9.28 3.87 20.08
C THR A 80 10.25 4.82 19.36
N SER A 81 11.57 4.65 19.53
CA SER A 81 12.60 5.37 18.77
C SER A 81 12.99 4.66 17.47
N GLY A 82 12.37 3.50 17.15
CA GLY A 82 12.61 2.77 15.92
C GLY A 82 13.86 1.89 15.92
N THR A 83 14.41 1.58 17.08
CA THR A 83 15.57 0.69 17.18
C THR A 83 15.29 -0.48 18.12
N GLY A 84 15.99 -1.59 17.93
CA GLY A 84 15.90 -2.71 18.84
C GLY A 84 16.65 -3.97 18.38
N PRO A 85 16.63 -5.03 19.23
CA PRO A 85 17.33 -6.26 18.94
C PRO A 85 16.72 -7.01 17.76
N ALA A 86 17.57 -7.71 17.04
CA ALA A 86 17.21 -8.62 15.96
C ALA A 86 17.91 -9.97 16.14
N SER A 87 17.28 -11.03 15.64
CA SER A 87 17.87 -12.36 15.51
C SER A 87 17.51 -12.94 14.16
N TYR A 88 18.34 -13.83 13.62
CA TYR A 88 18.07 -14.47 12.35
C TYR A 88 18.43 -15.95 12.33
N GLU A 89 17.74 -16.66 11.46
CA GLU A 89 18.10 -17.99 10.97
C GLU A 89 18.13 -17.91 9.44
N ALA A 90 19.17 -18.46 8.83
CA ALA A 90 19.39 -18.42 7.39
C ALA A 90 19.82 -19.79 6.86
N ASN A 91 19.56 -20.02 5.58
CA ASN A 91 20.14 -21.14 4.83
C ASN A 91 20.45 -20.67 3.41
N THR A 92 21.70 -20.80 3.01
CA THR A 92 22.21 -20.36 1.71
C THR A 92 22.88 -21.50 0.97
N ALA A 93 22.91 -21.42 -0.36
CA ALA A 93 23.42 -22.50 -1.21
C ALA A 93 24.90 -22.82 -0.99
N GLU A 94 25.73 -21.80 -0.72
CA GLU A 94 27.18 -21.95 -0.63
C GLU A 94 27.71 -21.99 0.80
N CYS A 95 27.05 -21.26 1.74
CA CYS A 95 27.50 -21.22 3.14
C CYS A 95 26.70 -22.15 4.07
N GLY A 96 25.57 -22.70 3.60
CA GLY A 96 24.72 -23.58 4.39
C GLY A 96 23.91 -22.82 5.47
N PRO A 97 23.49 -23.54 6.56
CA PRO A 97 22.71 -22.95 7.63
C PRO A 97 23.55 -22.03 8.50
N GLY A 98 22.92 -20.93 8.96
CA GLY A 98 23.53 -19.96 9.86
C GLY A 98 22.49 -19.27 10.74
N SER A 99 22.93 -18.75 11.88
CA SER A 99 22.09 -17.96 12.79
C SER A 99 22.92 -16.93 13.52
N GLY A 100 22.24 -15.94 14.09
CA GLY A 100 22.92 -14.91 14.88
C GLY A 100 21.97 -13.85 15.40
N THR A 101 22.55 -12.82 16.03
CA THR A 101 21.83 -11.69 16.59
C THR A 101 22.43 -10.37 16.12
N GLY A 102 21.66 -9.29 16.26
CA GLY A 102 22.09 -7.96 15.90
C GLY A 102 21.03 -6.91 16.24
N THR A 103 20.93 -5.89 15.42
CA THR A 103 19.99 -4.77 15.65
C THR A 103 19.28 -4.37 14.38
N MET A 104 18.04 -3.92 14.53
CA MET A 104 17.25 -3.22 13.50
C MET A 104 17.08 -1.76 13.91
N THR A 105 17.27 -0.85 12.95
CA THR A 105 17.10 0.60 13.18
C THR A 105 16.37 1.23 12.01
N ILE A 106 15.28 1.93 12.25
CA ILE A 106 14.62 2.81 11.29
C ILE A 106 15.35 4.15 11.33
N THR A 107 16.07 4.49 10.28
CA THR A 107 16.87 5.72 10.22
C THR A 107 16.10 6.90 9.67
N SER A 108 15.10 6.65 8.84
CA SER A 108 14.14 7.65 8.38
C SER A 108 12.77 7.02 8.09
N LEU A 109 11.69 7.78 8.29
CA LEU A 109 10.34 7.39 7.94
C LEU A 109 9.53 8.62 7.57
N HIS A 110 8.94 8.60 6.38
CA HIS A 110 8.04 9.64 5.89
C HIS A 110 6.58 9.33 6.22
N ALA A 111 5.73 10.34 6.13
CA ALA A 111 4.30 10.23 6.46
C ALA A 111 3.53 9.23 5.57
N ASP A 112 4.01 8.96 4.38
CA ASP A 112 3.46 8.00 3.42
C ASP A 112 3.92 6.54 3.68
N GLY A 113 4.77 6.34 4.69
CA GLY A 113 5.33 5.05 5.08
C GLY A 113 6.61 4.66 4.34
N SER A 114 7.10 5.47 3.41
CA SER A 114 8.42 5.26 2.82
C SER A 114 9.53 5.63 3.81
N GLY A 115 10.68 4.97 3.73
CA GLY A 115 11.77 5.25 4.66
C GLY A 115 13.00 4.39 4.43
N ILE A 116 13.94 4.48 5.35
CA ILE A 116 15.19 3.72 5.35
C ILE A 116 15.35 2.99 6.68
N ALA A 117 15.77 1.74 6.60
CA ALA A 117 16.12 0.92 7.74
C ALA A 117 17.52 0.33 7.58
N VAL A 118 18.20 0.11 8.70
CA VAL A 118 19.48 -0.56 8.77
C VAL A 118 19.34 -1.82 9.61
N LEU A 119 19.68 -2.94 9.02
CA LEU A 119 19.72 -4.25 9.69
C LEU A 119 21.18 -4.64 9.85
N SER A 120 21.68 -4.59 11.08
CA SER A 120 23.07 -4.97 11.44
C SER A 120 23.04 -6.33 12.09
N LEU A 121 23.47 -7.35 11.35
CA LEU A 121 23.60 -8.74 11.80
C LEU A 121 25.09 -9.13 11.75
N ASN A 122 25.42 -10.20 11.01
CA ASN A 122 26.79 -10.55 10.62
C ASN A 122 27.37 -9.64 9.51
N TYR A 123 26.50 -8.86 8.86
CA TYR A 123 26.81 -7.77 7.93
C TYR A 123 25.82 -6.62 8.17
N VAL A 124 26.05 -5.49 7.53
CA VAL A 124 25.16 -4.30 7.63
C VAL A 124 24.44 -4.15 6.28
N GLY A 125 23.13 -4.38 6.29
CA GLY A 125 22.25 -4.14 5.15
C GLY A 125 21.48 -2.83 5.32
N ASN A 126 21.44 -2.03 4.25
CA ASN A 126 20.61 -0.82 4.18
C ASN A 126 19.41 -1.13 3.29
N PHE A 127 18.23 -0.86 3.80
CA PHE A 127 16.97 -1.22 3.15
C PHE A 127 16.12 0.03 2.92
N ASP A 128 15.65 0.21 1.70
CA ASP A 128 14.46 1.00 1.45
C ASP A 128 13.26 0.24 2.00
N ILE A 129 12.42 0.93 2.75
CA ILE A 129 11.24 0.34 3.35
C ILE A 129 9.96 1.05 2.87
N GLN A 130 8.89 0.28 2.77
CA GLN A 130 7.54 0.80 2.57
C GLN A 130 6.60 0.16 3.59
N VAL A 131 6.13 0.96 4.53
CA VAL A 131 5.21 0.54 5.58
C VAL A 131 3.77 0.70 5.11
N SER A 132 2.94 -0.31 5.36
CA SER A 132 1.50 -0.26 5.09
C SER A 132 0.81 0.82 5.93
N PRO A 133 -0.30 1.42 5.45
CA PRO A 133 -1.00 2.50 6.15
C PRO A 133 -1.49 2.16 7.57
N ASN A 134 -1.67 0.88 7.87
CA ASN A 134 -2.06 0.40 9.20
C ASN A 134 -0.87 0.02 10.09
N GLY A 135 0.38 0.18 9.60
CA GLY A 135 1.59 -0.15 10.35
C GLY A 135 1.78 -1.64 10.67
N GLN A 136 1.18 -2.54 9.89
CA GLN A 136 1.23 -3.99 10.16
C GLN A 136 2.15 -4.77 9.20
N VAL A 137 2.49 -4.17 8.06
CA VAL A 137 3.33 -4.78 7.02
C VAL A 137 4.40 -3.78 6.61
N MET A 138 5.62 -4.25 6.40
CA MET A 138 6.76 -3.47 5.93
C MET A 138 7.47 -4.26 4.84
N ASN A 139 7.45 -3.76 3.62
CA ASN A 139 8.30 -4.28 2.55
C ASN A 139 9.69 -3.70 2.69
N MET A 140 10.72 -4.50 2.39
CA MET A 140 12.13 -4.15 2.55
C MET A 140 12.90 -4.58 1.30
N VAL A 141 13.69 -3.67 0.74
CA VAL A 141 14.57 -3.94 -0.40
C VAL A 141 15.95 -3.40 -0.08
N GLU A 142 16.98 -4.23 -0.15
CA GLU A 142 18.36 -3.81 0.06
C GLU A 142 18.85 -2.92 -1.08
N VAL A 143 19.47 -1.79 -0.77
CA VAL A 143 19.74 -0.75 -1.77
C VAL A 143 21.21 -0.33 -1.89
N ALA A 144 22.09 -0.81 -1.05
CA ALA A 144 23.40 -0.15 -0.92
C ALA A 144 24.60 -1.07 -1.07
N ASP A 145 24.44 -2.33 -1.42
CA ASP A 145 25.62 -3.18 -1.49
C ASP A 145 25.88 -3.74 -2.89
N THR A 146 27.12 -3.65 -3.29
CA THR A 146 27.59 -4.17 -4.57
C THR A 146 27.63 -5.71 -4.53
N GLY A 147 26.50 -6.33 -4.90
CA GLY A 147 26.40 -7.77 -5.09
C GLY A 147 25.47 -8.52 -4.17
N ASN A 148 24.82 -7.85 -3.20
CA ASN A 148 23.73 -8.43 -2.42
C ASN A 148 22.38 -7.83 -2.86
N TYR A 149 21.39 -8.69 -3.01
CA TYR A 149 20.03 -8.32 -3.39
C TYR A 149 19.05 -9.02 -2.44
N ASP A 150 18.87 -8.43 -1.28
CA ASP A 150 17.98 -8.96 -0.26
C ASP A 150 16.62 -8.26 -0.35
N VAL A 151 15.55 -9.04 -0.47
CA VAL A 151 14.17 -8.52 -0.47
C VAL A 151 13.33 -9.30 0.51
N GLY A 152 12.43 -8.61 1.20
CA GLY A 152 11.54 -9.28 2.16
C GLY A 152 10.31 -8.47 2.52
N THR A 153 9.37 -9.18 3.16
CA THR A 153 8.16 -8.58 3.73
C THR A 153 8.09 -8.93 5.21
N ALA A 154 8.15 -7.90 6.05
CA ALA A 154 7.99 -8.01 7.48
C ALA A 154 6.51 -7.87 7.87
N VAL A 155 6.06 -8.72 8.78
CA VAL A 155 4.72 -8.68 9.36
C VAL A 155 4.85 -8.49 10.86
N ARG A 156 4.01 -7.62 11.42
CA ARG A 156 3.94 -7.37 12.86
C ARG A 156 3.24 -8.55 13.55
N ARG A 157 3.81 -9.00 14.66
CA ARG A 157 3.34 -10.13 15.48
C ARG A 157 2.48 -9.64 16.64
#